data_fdcef5c5f945acca30492501424ad18a
#
_entry.id   fdcef5c5f945acca30492501424ad18a
#
_cell.length_a   1.000
_cell.length_b   1.000
_cell.length_c   1.000
_cell.angle_alpha   90.00
_cell.angle_beta   90.00
_cell.angle_gamma   90.00
#
_symmetry.space_group_name_H-M   'P 1'
#
loop_
_entity.id
_entity.type
_entity.pdbx_description
1 polymer ?
#
loop_
_entity_poly.entity_id
_entity_poly.type
_entity_poly.pdbx_seq_one_letter_code
_entity_poly.pdbx_strand_id
1 'polypeptide(L)'
;MSNIHLASFKKITVDQMNQTQKKIRDNILSMLDFLDRCVGQPDKPNQEMSEIHLNEMYSIFANAVEEYGKLVYMKSIIQDSDNNYEVNYRHKFRDHTTKYHLALTELPKSIGDVFEDGFTKMPMNVLNVDLDDKGNPTWIEFDIDMDTLRKCVFDFRNQLV
;
A
#
# COMPACT_ATOMS: atom_id res chain seq x y z
N MET A 1 -7.36 32.77 -5.59
CA MET A 1 -6.66 31.51 -6.00
C MET A 1 -5.58 31.04 -5.01
N SER A 2 -5.21 31.78 -4.01
CA SER A 2 -4.04 31.47 -3.18
C SER A 2 -4.26 30.55 -1.98
N ASN A 3 -5.48 30.38 -1.48
CA ASN A 3 -5.71 29.66 -0.24
C ASN A 3 -5.83 28.12 -0.36
N ILE A 4 -6.06 27.57 -1.56
CA ILE A 4 -6.17 26.13 -1.77
C ILE A 4 -4.79 25.47 -1.87
N HIS A 5 -3.78 26.18 -2.34
CA HIS A 5 -2.42 25.67 -2.49
C HIS A 5 -1.70 25.52 -1.15
N LEU A 6 -1.89 26.47 -0.23
CA LEU A 6 -1.23 26.46 1.09
C LEU A 6 -1.73 25.33 2.02
N ALA A 7 -2.99 24.88 1.86
CA ALA A 7 -3.55 23.77 2.63
C ALA A 7 -3.04 22.37 2.21
N SER A 8 -2.34 22.27 1.09
CA SER A 8 -1.84 21.00 0.53
C SER A 8 -0.47 20.60 1.09
N PHE A 9 0.26 21.52 1.67
CA PHE A 9 1.60 21.30 2.20
C PHE A 9 1.63 21.44 3.72
N LYS A 10 2.39 20.57 4.36
CA LYS A 10 2.66 20.61 5.80
C LYS A 10 4.15 20.67 6.03
N LYS A 11 4.58 21.61 6.84
CA LYS A 11 5.96 21.72 7.29
C LYS A 11 6.16 20.86 8.55
N ILE A 12 7.12 19.97 8.51
CA ILE A 12 7.45 19.08 9.64
C ILE A 12 8.93 19.15 9.99
N THR A 13 9.23 18.93 11.25
CA THR A 13 10.61 18.87 11.76
C THR A 13 11.29 17.54 11.42
N VAL A 14 12.61 17.47 11.61
CA VAL A 14 13.38 16.22 11.49
C VAL A 14 12.82 15.13 12.41
N ASP A 15 12.51 15.47 13.67
CA ASP A 15 11.96 14.51 14.61
C ASP A 15 10.58 14.00 14.19
N GLN A 16 9.71 14.88 13.69
CA GLN A 16 8.42 14.49 13.15
C GLN A 16 8.56 13.59 11.90
N MET A 17 9.51 13.90 11.03
CA MET A 17 9.84 13.06 9.88
C MET A 17 10.25 11.65 10.33
N ASN A 18 11.21 11.55 11.25
CA ASN A 18 11.71 10.27 11.75
C ASN A 18 10.61 9.46 12.46
N GLN A 19 9.80 10.10 13.29
CA GLN A 19 8.69 9.46 13.98
C GLN A 19 7.62 8.95 12.99
N THR A 20 7.33 9.74 11.95
CA THR A 20 6.34 9.36 10.95
C THR A 20 6.84 8.18 10.12
N GLN A 21 8.08 8.21 9.65
CA GLN A 21 8.68 7.09 8.91
C GLN A 21 8.69 5.81 9.76
N LYS A 22 9.05 5.92 11.04
CA LYS A 22 9.00 4.78 11.95
C LYS A 22 7.59 4.21 12.10
N LYS A 23 6.59 5.04 12.33
CA LYS A 23 5.19 4.60 12.45
C LYS A 23 4.67 3.95 11.19
N ILE A 24 4.99 4.49 10.02
CA ILE A 24 4.62 3.87 8.74
C ILE A 24 5.26 2.50 8.61
N ARG A 25 6.55 2.38 8.89
CA ARG A 25 7.27 1.10 8.85
C ARG A 25 6.68 0.07 9.82
N ASP A 26 6.43 0.47 11.05
CA ASP A 26 5.81 -0.39 12.07
C ASP A 26 4.42 -0.87 11.63
N ASN A 27 3.64 0.00 10.99
CA ASN A 27 2.32 -0.33 10.44
C ASN A 27 2.42 -1.35 9.29
N ILE A 28 3.36 -1.17 8.37
CA ILE A 28 3.61 -2.13 7.28
C ILE A 28 3.99 -3.49 7.88
N LEU A 29 4.94 -3.53 8.79
CA LEU A 29 5.39 -4.77 9.41
C LEU A 29 4.24 -5.49 10.15
N SER A 30 3.39 -4.75 10.84
CA SER A 30 2.21 -5.31 11.50
C SER A 30 1.24 -5.95 10.52
N MET A 31 0.98 -5.32 9.38
CA MET A 31 0.14 -5.89 8.33
C MET A 31 0.77 -7.14 7.71
N LEU A 32 2.07 -7.11 7.43
CA LEU A 32 2.78 -8.28 6.89
C LEU A 32 2.85 -9.44 7.89
N ASP A 33 3.03 -9.16 9.18
CA ASP A 33 2.98 -10.18 10.24
C ASP A 33 1.60 -10.85 10.33
N PHE A 34 0.56 -10.06 10.20
CA PHE A 34 -0.80 -10.58 10.16
C PHE A 34 -1.01 -11.48 8.92
N LEU A 35 -0.58 -11.02 7.76
CA LEU A 35 -0.68 -11.79 6.51
C LEU A 35 0.11 -13.10 6.58
N ASP A 36 1.33 -13.08 7.10
CA ASP A 36 2.14 -14.30 7.30
C ASP A 36 1.41 -15.34 8.15
N ARG A 37 0.73 -14.91 9.21
CA ARG A 37 -0.06 -15.82 10.04
C ARG A 37 -1.26 -16.40 9.29
N CYS A 38 -1.83 -15.66 8.35
CA CYS A 38 -3.00 -16.10 7.59
C CYS A 38 -2.63 -17.01 6.42
N VAL A 39 -1.61 -16.63 5.62
CA VAL A 39 -1.27 -17.34 4.39
C VAL A 39 -0.10 -18.30 4.54
N GLY A 40 0.66 -18.20 5.62
CA GLY A 40 1.89 -18.96 5.83
C GLY A 40 3.06 -18.44 4.99
N GLN A 41 4.15 -19.17 5.02
CA GLN A 41 5.37 -18.88 4.25
C GLN A 41 5.53 -19.85 3.09
N PRO A 42 6.37 -19.53 2.07
CA PRO A 42 6.55 -20.40 0.91
C PRO A 42 6.97 -21.84 1.25
N ASP A 43 7.76 -22.01 2.31
CA ASP A 43 8.21 -23.34 2.81
C ASP A 43 7.24 -23.99 3.81
N LYS A 44 6.32 -23.21 4.39
CA LYS A 44 5.32 -23.66 5.35
C LYS A 44 3.95 -23.01 5.08
N PRO A 45 3.30 -23.38 3.98
CA PRO A 45 2.02 -22.79 3.62
C PRO A 45 0.91 -23.21 4.58
N ASN A 46 0.00 -22.29 4.87
CA ASN A 46 -1.26 -22.62 5.54
C ASN A 46 -2.26 -23.26 4.57
N GLN A 47 -3.35 -23.81 5.11
CA GLN A 47 -4.43 -24.38 4.32
C GLN A 47 -5.10 -23.31 3.44
N GLU A 48 -5.70 -23.75 2.33
CA GLU A 48 -6.45 -22.87 1.44
C GLU A 48 -7.56 -22.13 2.17
N MET A 49 -7.75 -20.88 1.79
CA MET A 49 -8.81 -20.00 2.27
C MET A 49 -9.95 -19.91 1.25
N SER A 50 -11.14 -19.51 1.72
CA SER A 50 -12.21 -19.09 0.82
C SER A 50 -11.81 -17.84 0.03
N GLU A 51 -12.42 -17.63 -1.14
CA GLU A 51 -12.20 -16.43 -1.98
C GLU A 51 -12.46 -15.13 -1.22
N ILE A 52 -13.47 -15.10 -0.34
CA ILE A 52 -13.79 -13.92 0.49
C ILE A 52 -12.61 -13.59 1.41
N HIS A 53 -12.06 -14.57 2.11
CA HIS A 53 -10.93 -14.36 2.99
C HIS A 53 -9.67 -13.98 2.20
N LEU A 54 -9.46 -14.55 1.03
CA LEU A 54 -8.34 -14.19 0.16
C LEU A 54 -8.42 -12.74 -0.30
N ASN A 55 -9.61 -12.26 -0.64
CA ASN A 55 -9.85 -10.85 -0.99
C ASN A 55 -9.57 -9.91 0.19
N GLU A 56 -9.96 -10.30 1.41
CA GLU A 56 -9.65 -9.53 2.63
C GLU A 56 -8.12 -9.44 2.84
N MET A 57 -7.42 -10.56 2.71
CA MET A 57 -5.95 -10.58 2.83
C MET A 57 -5.29 -9.73 1.75
N TYR A 58 -5.77 -9.81 0.52
CA TYR A 58 -5.28 -8.96 -0.56
C TYR A 58 -5.49 -7.47 -0.26
N SER A 59 -6.64 -7.09 0.27
CA SER A 59 -6.92 -5.70 0.67
C SER A 59 -5.91 -5.20 1.72
N ILE A 60 -5.59 -6.03 2.71
CA ILE A 60 -4.58 -5.70 3.72
C ILE A 60 -3.19 -5.56 3.08
N PHE A 61 -2.84 -6.46 2.15
CA PHE A 61 -1.60 -6.37 1.41
C PHE A 61 -1.49 -5.09 0.58
N ALA A 62 -2.57 -4.72 -0.11
CA ALA A 62 -2.65 -3.49 -0.89
C ALA A 62 -2.47 -2.25 0.01
N ASN A 63 -3.04 -2.24 1.21
CA ASN A 63 -2.82 -1.18 2.18
C ASN A 63 -1.35 -1.10 2.63
N ALA A 64 -0.68 -2.23 2.80
CA ALA A 64 0.75 -2.25 3.10
C ALA A 64 1.59 -1.63 1.97
N VAL A 65 1.24 -1.92 0.72
CA VAL A 65 1.88 -1.31 -0.46
C VAL A 65 1.65 0.20 -0.49
N GLU A 66 0.45 0.68 -0.21
CA GLU A 66 0.17 2.13 -0.09
C GLU A 66 1.01 2.81 0.99
N GLU A 67 1.09 2.19 2.17
CA GLU A 67 1.91 2.73 3.26
C GLU A 67 3.38 2.82 2.85
N TYR A 68 3.87 1.82 2.11
CA TYR A 68 5.23 1.85 1.57
C TYR A 68 5.44 3.01 0.58
N GLY A 69 4.45 3.33 -0.22
CA GLY A 69 4.49 4.50 -1.12
C GLY A 69 4.69 5.83 -0.37
N LYS A 70 4.07 5.98 0.80
CA LYS A 70 4.34 7.13 1.68
C LYS A 70 5.80 7.15 2.14
N LEU A 71 6.34 6.00 2.52
CA LEU A 71 7.73 5.88 2.97
C LEU A 71 8.71 6.25 1.86
N VAL A 72 8.47 5.76 0.62
CA VAL A 72 9.26 6.12 -0.56
C VAL A 72 9.22 7.62 -0.81
N TYR A 73 8.03 8.22 -0.76
CA TYR A 73 7.88 9.66 -0.92
C TYR A 73 8.66 10.44 0.15
N MET A 74 8.50 10.09 1.43
CA MET A 74 9.16 10.81 2.53
C MET A 74 10.68 10.75 2.44
N LYS A 75 11.24 9.65 1.94
CA LYS A 75 12.68 9.53 1.69
C LYS A 75 13.17 10.43 0.55
N SER A 76 12.30 10.84 -0.35
CA SER A 76 12.64 11.70 -1.49
C SER A 76 12.61 13.18 -1.18
N ILE A 77 12.06 13.59 -0.02
CA ILE A 77 11.92 15.00 0.34
C ILE A 77 13.25 15.55 0.85
N ILE A 78 13.62 16.71 0.32
CA ILE A 78 14.84 17.43 0.71
C ILE A 78 14.50 18.45 1.82
N GLN A 79 15.40 18.61 2.76
CA GLN A 79 15.28 19.64 3.80
C GLN A 79 15.32 21.05 3.21
N ASP A 80 14.54 21.95 3.78
CA ASP A 80 14.61 23.38 3.49
C ASP A 80 15.80 24.04 4.25
N SER A 81 15.96 25.35 4.06
CA SER A 81 17.02 26.14 4.72
C SER A 81 16.99 26.12 6.25
N ASP A 82 15.83 25.83 6.83
CA ASP A 82 15.61 25.77 8.27
C ASP A 82 15.69 24.34 8.83
N ASN A 83 16.16 23.39 8.03
CA ASN A 83 16.23 21.96 8.33
C ASN A 83 14.85 21.31 8.59
N ASN A 84 13.79 21.85 8.02
CA ASN A 84 12.47 21.24 8.02
C ASN A 84 12.17 20.55 6.70
N TYR A 85 11.10 19.78 6.68
CA TYR A 85 10.59 19.12 5.48
C TYR A 85 9.22 19.67 5.11
N GLU A 86 9.00 19.89 3.84
CA GLU A 86 7.70 20.30 3.31
C GLU A 86 7.02 19.10 2.64
N VAL A 87 5.97 18.59 3.29
CA VAL A 87 5.25 17.39 2.85
C VAL A 87 4.03 17.80 2.03
N ASN A 88 3.96 17.33 0.79
CA ASN A 88 2.76 17.45 -0.04
C ASN A 88 1.72 16.43 0.43
N TYR A 89 0.96 16.83 1.46
CA TYR A 89 0.04 15.97 2.17
C TYR A 89 -1.12 15.49 1.29
N ARG A 90 -1.65 16.36 0.44
CA ARG A 90 -2.83 16.05 -0.36
C ARG A 90 -2.54 15.11 -1.53
N HIS A 91 -1.50 15.39 -2.30
CA HIS A 91 -1.23 14.66 -3.55
C HIS A 91 -0.29 13.48 -3.38
N LYS A 92 0.67 13.55 -2.45
CA LYS A 92 1.69 12.53 -2.28
C LYS A 92 1.44 11.60 -1.09
N PHE A 93 0.73 12.09 -0.08
CA PHE A 93 0.50 11.35 1.15
C PHE A 93 -0.90 10.74 1.24
N ARG A 94 -1.91 11.36 0.64
CA ARG A 94 -3.30 10.89 0.67
C ARG A 94 -3.81 10.28 -0.64
N ASP A 95 -3.24 10.67 -1.77
CA ASP A 95 -3.67 10.14 -3.05
C ASP A 95 -3.24 8.67 -3.23
N HIS A 96 -4.23 7.78 -3.36
CA HIS A 96 -3.99 6.33 -3.44
C HIS A 96 -3.15 5.94 -4.66
N THR A 97 -3.52 6.45 -5.83
CA THR A 97 -2.82 6.15 -7.10
C THR A 97 -1.36 6.55 -7.03
N THR A 98 -1.08 7.76 -6.54
CA THR A 98 0.28 8.25 -6.37
C THR A 98 1.09 7.39 -5.42
N LYS A 99 0.51 6.95 -4.30
CA LYS A 99 1.19 6.07 -3.33
C LYS A 99 1.55 4.72 -3.95
N TYR A 100 0.63 4.11 -4.70
CA TYR A 100 0.92 2.86 -5.42
C TYR A 100 2.05 3.02 -6.43
N HIS A 101 2.00 4.05 -7.27
CA HIS A 101 3.06 4.33 -8.24
C HIS A 101 4.42 4.48 -7.56
N LEU A 102 4.49 5.23 -6.48
CA LEU A 102 5.72 5.41 -5.72
C LEU A 102 6.22 4.10 -5.13
N ALA A 103 5.34 3.31 -4.53
CA ALA A 103 5.70 2.01 -3.95
C ALA A 103 6.30 1.08 -5.02
N LEU A 104 5.65 0.97 -6.16
CA LEU A 104 6.07 0.06 -7.23
C LEU A 104 7.39 0.44 -7.89
N THR A 105 7.89 1.67 -7.71
CA THR A 105 9.24 2.03 -8.18
C THR A 105 10.34 1.33 -7.41
N GLU A 106 10.10 0.90 -6.17
CA GLU A 106 11.10 0.30 -5.28
C GLU A 106 10.79 -1.14 -4.88
N LEU A 107 9.52 -1.57 -4.98
CA LEU A 107 9.14 -2.92 -4.62
C LEU A 107 9.55 -3.95 -5.68
N PRO A 108 9.75 -5.22 -5.26
CA PRO A 108 10.08 -6.29 -6.19
C PRO A 108 9.09 -6.43 -7.34
N LYS A 109 9.58 -6.88 -8.51
CA LYS A 109 8.76 -7.06 -9.71
C LYS A 109 7.56 -7.99 -9.49
N SER A 110 7.70 -9.01 -8.65
CA SER A 110 6.62 -9.92 -8.29
C SER A 110 5.38 -9.19 -7.75
N ILE A 111 5.60 -8.10 -6.99
CA ILE A 111 4.53 -7.26 -6.46
C ILE A 111 3.99 -6.34 -7.57
N GLY A 112 4.86 -5.76 -8.38
CA GLY A 112 4.48 -4.95 -9.53
C GLY A 112 3.57 -5.70 -10.51
N ASP A 113 3.90 -6.95 -10.82
CA ASP A 113 3.12 -7.78 -11.74
C ASP A 113 1.68 -8.03 -11.23
N VAL A 114 1.50 -8.16 -9.91
CA VAL A 114 0.17 -8.31 -9.29
C VAL A 114 -0.67 -7.03 -9.44
N PHE A 115 -0.03 -5.86 -9.44
CA PHE A 115 -0.68 -4.56 -9.53
C PHE A 115 -0.74 -3.99 -10.94
N GLU A 116 -0.09 -4.59 -11.93
CA GLU A 116 0.02 -4.07 -13.30
C GLU A 116 -1.35 -3.88 -13.96
N ASP A 117 -2.27 -4.82 -13.77
CA ASP A 117 -3.66 -4.72 -14.20
C ASP A 117 -4.56 -3.98 -13.20
N GLY A 118 -4.05 -3.71 -12.00
CA GLY A 118 -4.84 -3.26 -10.86
C GLY A 118 -4.95 -1.76 -10.70
N PHE A 119 -4.21 -0.94 -11.47
CA PHE A 119 -4.30 0.52 -11.36
C PHE A 119 -5.69 1.08 -11.71
N THR A 120 -6.45 0.37 -12.52
CA THR A 120 -7.85 0.69 -12.83
C THR A 120 -8.84 0.12 -11.83
N LYS A 121 -8.42 -0.86 -11.02
CA LYS A 121 -9.24 -1.53 -10.01
C LYS A 121 -8.65 -1.21 -8.63
N MET A 122 -9.01 -0.06 -8.08
CA MET A 122 -8.53 0.38 -6.78
C MET A 122 -8.77 -0.68 -5.71
N PRO A 123 -7.74 -1.12 -4.96
CA PRO A 123 -7.89 -2.14 -3.92
C PRO A 123 -8.92 -1.79 -2.83
N MET A 124 -9.23 -0.51 -2.66
CA MET A 124 -10.27 -0.06 -1.73
C MET A 124 -11.65 -0.61 -2.07
N ASN A 125 -11.87 -1.00 -3.31
CA ASN A 125 -13.16 -1.53 -3.77
C ASN A 125 -13.25 -3.06 -3.69
N VAL A 126 -12.18 -3.73 -3.27
CA VAL A 126 -12.12 -5.21 -3.21
C VAL A 126 -13.19 -5.81 -2.32
N LEU A 127 -13.55 -5.10 -1.25
CA LEU A 127 -14.57 -5.55 -0.29
C LEU A 127 -15.94 -4.95 -0.56
N ASN A 128 -16.07 -4.09 -1.58
CA ASN A 128 -17.32 -3.43 -1.89
C ASN A 128 -18.07 -4.17 -3.00
N VAL A 129 -19.32 -4.43 -2.76
CA VAL A 129 -20.26 -4.84 -3.82
C VAL A 129 -20.66 -3.59 -4.59
N ASP A 130 -20.49 -3.62 -5.89
CA ASP A 130 -20.93 -2.56 -6.79
C ASP A 130 -22.03 -3.08 -7.73
N LEU A 131 -22.57 -2.24 -8.58
CA LEU A 131 -23.53 -2.61 -9.60
C LEU A 131 -22.91 -2.42 -10.99
N ASP A 132 -23.13 -3.39 -11.86
CA ASP A 132 -22.78 -3.27 -13.28
C ASP A 132 -23.77 -2.33 -14.01
N ASP A 133 -23.51 -2.08 -15.30
CA ASP A 133 -24.37 -1.21 -16.14
C ASP A 133 -25.81 -1.74 -16.27
N LYS A 134 -26.05 -3.00 -15.94
CA LYS A 134 -27.36 -3.65 -15.96
C LYS A 134 -28.03 -3.69 -14.58
N GLY A 135 -27.36 -3.17 -13.55
CA GLY A 135 -27.84 -3.15 -12.16
C GLY A 135 -27.64 -4.46 -11.41
N ASN A 136 -26.82 -5.38 -11.92
CA ASN A 136 -26.48 -6.61 -11.21
C ASN A 136 -25.36 -6.35 -10.21
N PRO A 137 -25.38 -7.01 -9.03
CA PRO A 137 -24.28 -6.91 -8.08
C PRO A 137 -22.99 -7.48 -8.66
N THR A 138 -21.92 -6.73 -8.53
CA THR A 138 -20.58 -7.14 -8.95
C THR A 138 -19.60 -7.08 -7.79
N TRP A 139 -18.63 -7.97 -7.83
CA TRP A 139 -17.42 -7.91 -7.01
C TRP A 139 -16.26 -7.56 -7.91
N ILE A 140 -15.30 -6.83 -7.38
CA ILE A 140 -13.99 -6.79 -8.02
C ILE A 140 -13.31 -8.11 -7.68
N GLU A 141 -13.27 -9.01 -8.63
CA GLU A 141 -12.52 -10.25 -8.50
C GLU A 141 -11.05 -9.95 -8.76
N PHE A 142 -10.21 -10.20 -7.75
CA PHE A 142 -8.77 -10.30 -7.95
C PHE A 142 -8.46 -11.75 -8.28
N ASP A 143 -7.92 -11.96 -9.45
CA ASP A 143 -7.42 -13.27 -9.88
C ASP A 143 -6.03 -13.53 -9.28
N ILE A 144 -5.98 -13.52 -7.95
CA ILE A 144 -4.76 -13.80 -7.19
C ILE A 144 -5.01 -15.02 -6.34
N ASP A 145 -4.23 -16.05 -6.58
CA ASP A 145 -4.24 -17.23 -5.74
C ASP A 145 -3.43 -17.00 -4.45
N MET A 146 -3.60 -17.92 -3.51
CA MET A 146 -2.96 -17.85 -2.20
C MET A 146 -1.43 -17.97 -2.29
N ASP A 147 -0.91 -18.75 -3.24
CA ASP A 147 0.53 -18.92 -3.45
C ASP A 147 1.17 -17.63 -3.95
N THR A 148 0.51 -16.94 -4.87
CA THR A 148 0.95 -15.63 -5.36
C THR A 148 0.96 -14.59 -4.24
N LEU A 149 -0.11 -14.51 -3.44
CA LEU A 149 -0.15 -13.60 -2.29
C LEU A 149 0.95 -13.90 -1.27
N ARG A 150 1.15 -15.18 -0.93
CA ARG A 150 2.21 -15.64 -0.02
C ARG A 150 3.60 -15.22 -0.49
N LYS A 151 3.87 -15.41 -1.78
CA LYS A 151 5.12 -14.99 -2.40
C LYS A 151 5.30 -13.47 -2.32
N CYS A 152 4.27 -12.70 -2.64
CA CYS A 152 4.32 -11.24 -2.55
C CYS A 152 4.59 -10.75 -1.12
N VAL A 153 3.96 -11.34 -0.12
CA VAL A 153 4.18 -11.01 1.30
C VAL A 153 5.64 -11.30 1.70
N PHE A 154 6.15 -12.45 1.30
CA PHE A 154 7.54 -12.84 1.57
C PHE A 154 8.54 -11.88 0.89
N ASP A 155 8.36 -11.58 -0.37
CA ASP A 155 9.23 -10.68 -1.13
C ASP A 155 9.19 -9.25 -0.56
N PHE A 156 8.00 -8.77 -0.17
CA PHE A 156 7.87 -7.45 0.45
C PHE A 156 8.58 -7.37 1.80
N ARG A 157 8.41 -8.38 2.63
CA ARG A 157 9.10 -8.44 3.93
C ARG A 157 10.61 -8.37 3.76
N ASN A 158 11.16 -9.12 2.81
CA ASN A 158 12.60 -9.12 2.52
C ASN A 158 13.10 -7.74 2.05
N GLN A 159 12.27 -6.97 1.38
CA GLN A 159 12.60 -5.60 0.98
C GLN A 159 12.71 -4.64 2.16
N LEU A 160 12.00 -4.91 3.26
CA LEU A 160 11.98 -4.05 4.45
C LEU A 160 13.12 -4.33 5.44
N VAL A 161 13.76 -5.44 5.32
CA VAL A 161 14.91 -5.85 6.17
C VAL A 161 16.25 -5.28 5.62
#